data_6799d848d4cc837ec921df07ecf23907
#
_entry.id   6799d848d4cc837ec921df07ecf23907
#
_cell.length_a   1.000
_cell.length_b   1.000
_cell.length_c   1.000
_cell.angle_alpha   90.00
_cell.angle_beta   90.00
_cell.angle_gamma   90.00
#
_symmetry.space_group_name_H-M   'P 1'
#
loop_
_entity.id
_entity.type
_entity.pdbx_description
1 polymer ?
#
loop_
_entity_poly.entity_id
_entity_poly.type
_entity_poly.pdbx_seq_one_letter_code
_entity_poly.pdbx_strand_id
1 'polypeptide(L)'
;YPTFDPNTISEAAAENITNKAVQAVYSPGSVFKIVAYGSALEKNLFSPDDMISSGNGSITVADHTFTDSHGVGTVSYSQAMAHSSNVCAIKTGMSVGKDDFFGMIKKMGFGSKTGIELPAETAGLVRSPDKWFGDSLASMSIGYEIGVTALQMATAFATIANDGIKVEPRVIKEIRHSNDQPKTVTEVKQTQVVTAETARKLRTMLKQVVMTGTGRRAALNGYTAAGKTGTAWKFDAKTKSIDSSKYISSFIGMAPANDPEIVVAVVMDEPKAGA
;
A
#
# COMPACT_ATOMS: atom_id res chain seq x y z
N TYR A 1 16.61 -8.16 0.65
CA TYR A 1 17.63 -8.44 1.64
C TYR A 1 16.98 -9.11 2.85
N PRO A 2 17.44 -10.20 3.39
CA PRO A 2 18.69 -10.89 3.09
C PRO A 2 18.76 -11.48 1.68
N THR A 3 19.96 -11.86 1.23
CA THR A 3 20.22 -12.43 -0.08
C THR A 3 21.18 -13.63 0.04
N PHE A 4 21.35 -14.34 -1.03
CA PHE A 4 22.28 -15.48 -1.14
C PHE A 4 23.05 -15.41 -2.47
N ASP A 5 24.17 -16.10 -2.54
CA ASP A 5 24.87 -16.33 -3.81
C ASP A 5 24.27 -17.56 -4.49
N PRO A 6 23.68 -17.43 -5.69
CA PRO A 6 23.09 -18.57 -6.40
C PRO A 6 24.10 -19.63 -6.81
N ASN A 7 25.39 -19.30 -6.84
CA ASN A 7 26.46 -20.27 -7.15
C ASN A 7 26.82 -21.17 -5.95
N THR A 8 26.47 -20.75 -4.73
CA THR A 8 26.73 -21.48 -3.48
C THR A 8 25.45 -21.64 -2.66
N ILE A 9 24.35 -22.00 -3.32
CA ILE A 9 23.01 -22.09 -2.70
C ILE A 9 22.95 -23.06 -1.51
N SER A 10 23.79 -24.10 -1.52
CA SER A 10 23.89 -25.06 -0.40
C SER A 10 24.42 -24.47 0.89
N GLU A 11 25.11 -23.32 0.83
CA GLU A 11 25.64 -22.59 1.97
C GLU A 11 24.67 -21.53 2.48
N ALA A 12 23.62 -21.25 1.72
CA ALA A 12 22.65 -20.23 2.06
C ALA A 12 21.70 -20.70 3.18
N ALA A 13 21.46 -19.84 4.17
CA ALA A 13 20.41 -20.10 5.15
C ALA A 13 19.04 -20.12 4.44
N ALA A 14 18.17 -21.06 4.84
CA ALA A 14 16.86 -21.27 4.21
C ALA A 14 16.00 -19.98 4.14
N GLU A 15 16.11 -19.13 5.17
CA GLU A 15 15.44 -17.83 5.24
C GLU A 15 15.94 -16.82 4.19
N ASN A 16 17.16 -16.96 3.70
CA ASN A 16 17.75 -16.09 2.69
C ASN A 16 17.34 -16.49 1.26
N ILE A 17 16.96 -17.76 1.05
CA ILE A 17 16.48 -18.27 -0.24
C ILE A 17 15.05 -17.80 -0.52
N THR A 18 14.27 -17.49 0.54
CA THR A 18 12.89 -17.03 0.42
C THR A 18 12.82 -15.63 -0.22
N ASN A 19 12.15 -15.51 -1.36
CA ASN A 19 11.88 -14.20 -1.96
C ASN A 19 10.77 -13.47 -1.18
N LYS A 20 11.17 -12.70 -0.17
CA LYS A 20 10.25 -11.99 0.72
C LYS A 20 9.36 -10.98 -0.02
N ALA A 21 9.78 -10.44 -1.16
CA ALA A 21 8.99 -9.48 -1.93
C ALA A 21 7.66 -10.06 -2.42
N VAL A 22 7.60 -11.37 -2.70
CA VAL A 22 6.42 -12.06 -3.24
C VAL A 22 5.82 -13.10 -2.29
N GLN A 23 6.55 -13.48 -1.23
CA GLN A 23 6.15 -14.54 -0.32
C GLN A 23 5.80 -14.05 1.09
N ALA A 24 6.46 -12.99 1.59
CA ALA A 24 6.18 -12.48 2.92
C ALA A 24 4.88 -11.66 2.92
N VAL A 25 3.96 -12.07 3.79
CA VAL A 25 2.68 -11.39 4.00
C VAL A 25 2.76 -10.58 5.28
N TYR A 26 2.36 -9.30 5.20
CA TYR A 26 2.36 -8.40 6.34
C TYR A 26 1.15 -7.47 6.33
N SER A 27 0.79 -6.91 7.49
CA SER A 27 -0.21 -5.84 7.57
C SER A 27 0.40 -4.53 7.07
N PRO A 28 -0.15 -3.92 6.01
CA PRO A 28 0.47 -2.75 5.37
C PRO A 28 0.41 -1.48 6.22
N GLY A 29 -0.53 -1.39 7.16
CA GLY A 29 -0.76 -0.16 7.92
C GLY A 29 -1.07 1.02 6.99
N SER A 30 -0.59 2.20 7.36
CA SER A 30 -0.97 3.47 6.71
C SER A 30 -0.64 3.59 5.22
N VAL A 31 0.22 2.74 4.63
CA VAL A 31 0.41 2.73 3.17
C VAL A 31 -0.84 2.25 2.43
N PHE A 32 -1.71 1.48 3.10
CA PHE A 32 -2.96 0.99 2.56
C PHE A 32 -4.07 2.05 2.47
N LYS A 33 -3.92 3.19 3.13
CA LYS A 33 -4.88 4.31 3.06
C LYS A 33 -5.18 4.77 1.64
N ILE A 34 -4.29 4.50 0.67
CA ILE A 34 -4.54 4.76 -0.75
C ILE A 34 -5.84 4.11 -1.25
N VAL A 35 -6.26 2.99 -0.65
CA VAL A 35 -7.51 2.30 -1.02
C VAL A 35 -8.71 3.12 -0.58
N ALA A 36 -8.76 3.55 0.69
CA ALA A 36 -9.85 4.37 1.21
C ALA A 36 -9.96 5.70 0.45
N TYR A 37 -8.84 6.43 0.36
CA TYR A 37 -8.81 7.72 -0.33
C TYR A 37 -9.08 7.59 -1.83
N GLY A 38 -8.51 6.58 -2.50
CA GLY A 38 -8.76 6.30 -3.90
C GLY A 38 -10.21 5.98 -4.20
N SER A 39 -10.85 5.15 -3.36
CA SER A 39 -12.27 4.85 -3.48
C SER A 39 -13.15 6.10 -3.34
N ALA A 40 -12.86 6.92 -2.34
CA ALA A 40 -13.64 8.12 -2.06
C ALA A 40 -13.51 9.18 -3.18
N LEU A 41 -12.29 9.38 -3.70
CA LEU A 41 -12.04 10.27 -4.84
C LEU A 41 -12.71 9.76 -6.12
N GLU A 42 -12.63 8.45 -6.41
CA GLU A 42 -13.25 7.84 -7.59
C GLU A 42 -14.78 7.95 -7.57
N LYS A 43 -15.37 7.93 -6.38
CA LYS A 43 -16.81 8.13 -6.18
C LYS A 43 -17.21 9.60 -6.04
N ASN A 44 -16.27 10.53 -6.15
CA ASN A 44 -16.50 11.98 -5.92
C ASN A 44 -17.14 12.30 -4.57
N LEU A 45 -16.84 11.50 -3.53
CA LEU A 45 -17.30 11.77 -2.16
C LEU A 45 -16.51 12.90 -1.50
N PHE A 46 -15.25 13.07 -1.91
CA PHE A 46 -14.35 14.12 -1.45
C PHE A 46 -13.49 14.63 -2.59
N SER A 47 -13.06 15.88 -2.44
CA SER A 47 -12.01 16.53 -3.21
C SER A 47 -10.76 16.76 -2.34
N PRO A 48 -9.57 16.92 -2.92
CA PRO A 48 -8.33 17.14 -2.15
C PRO A 48 -8.37 18.34 -1.19
N ASP A 49 -9.17 19.35 -1.50
CA ASP A 49 -9.30 20.60 -0.73
C ASP A 49 -10.47 20.59 0.25
N ASP A 50 -11.34 19.57 0.21
CA ASP A 50 -12.45 19.46 1.14
C ASP A 50 -11.95 19.34 2.57
N MET A 51 -12.68 19.96 3.51
CA MET A 51 -12.32 19.91 4.92
C MET A 51 -12.84 18.64 5.58
N ILE A 52 -11.97 17.99 6.32
CA ILE A 52 -12.27 16.81 7.13
C ILE A 52 -11.72 17.00 8.54
N SER A 53 -12.47 16.53 9.54
CA SER A 53 -12.07 16.69 10.94
C SER A 53 -11.72 15.33 11.58
N SER A 54 -10.56 15.29 12.24
CA SER A 54 -10.20 14.19 13.14
C SER A 54 -10.80 14.36 14.55
N GLY A 55 -11.54 15.44 14.80
CA GLY A 55 -12.06 15.75 16.14
C GLY A 55 -10.91 15.89 17.14
N ASN A 56 -11.01 15.15 18.24
CA ASN A 56 -9.97 15.07 19.27
C ASN A 56 -8.88 14.02 18.95
N GLY A 57 -8.85 13.45 17.73
CA GLY A 57 -7.89 12.42 17.32
C GLY A 57 -8.30 11.00 17.74
N SER A 58 -9.59 10.77 18.02
CA SER A 58 -10.12 9.43 18.28
C SER A 58 -11.48 9.20 17.61
N ILE A 59 -11.77 7.95 17.28
CA ILE A 59 -13.06 7.50 16.76
C ILE A 59 -13.36 6.10 17.26
N THR A 60 -14.59 5.89 17.74
CA THR A 60 -15.06 4.56 18.15
C THR A 60 -15.98 4.00 17.07
N VAL A 61 -15.69 2.79 16.61
CA VAL A 61 -16.50 2.04 15.64
C VAL A 61 -16.79 0.68 16.25
N ALA A 62 -18.05 0.32 16.39
CA ALA A 62 -18.50 -0.79 17.21
C ALA A 62 -17.89 -0.67 18.63
N ASP A 63 -17.17 -1.69 19.10
CA ASP A 63 -16.59 -1.72 20.46
C ASP A 63 -15.10 -1.34 20.45
N HIS A 64 -14.54 -0.89 19.32
CA HIS A 64 -13.13 -0.56 19.19
C HIS A 64 -12.89 0.93 18.99
N THR A 65 -11.95 1.50 19.79
CA THR A 65 -11.52 2.89 19.66
C THR A 65 -10.19 2.98 18.93
N PHE A 66 -10.21 3.70 17.83
CA PHE A 66 -9.02 3.99 17.01
C PHE A 66 -8.53 5.40 17.32
N THR A 67 -7.21 5.59 17.33
CA THR A 67 -6.60 6.87 17.65
C THR A 67 -5.61 7.30 16.59
N ASP A 68 -5.47 8.61 16.41
CA ASP A 68 -4.35 9.21 15.73
C ASP A 68 -3.13 9.25 16.66
N SER A 69 -1.93 9.16 16.12
CA SER A 69 -0.71 9.44 16.88
C SER A 69 -0.66 10.89 17.34
N HIS A 70 -1.22 11.81 16.54
CA HIS A 70 -1.39 13.23 16.85
C HIS A 70 -2.70 13.68 16.20
N GLY A 71 -3.62 14.24 16.98
CA GLY A 71 -4.85 14.81 16.45
C GLY A 71 -4.55 15.98 15.51
N VAL A 72 -5.13 15.95 14.31
CA VAL A 72 -4.89 17.00 13.29
C VAL A 72 -5.99 18.09 13.27
N GLY A 73 -7.04 17.92 14.08
CA GLY A 73 -8.17 18.83 14.08
C GLY A 73 -8.95 18.79 12.76
N THR A 74 -9.34 19.96 12.26
CA THR A 74 -9.99 20.13 10.96
C THR A 74 -8.97 20.63 9.95
N VAL A 75 -8.71 19.82 8.91
CA VAL A 75 -7.68 20.06 7.89
C VAL A 75 -8.24 19.71 6.52
N SER A 76 -7.53 20.09 5.44
CA SER A 76 -7.90 19.64 4.11
C SER A 76 -7.72 18.12 3.97
N TYR A 77 -8.46 17.52 3.06
CA TYR A 77 -8.39 16.08 2.78
C TYR A 77 -6.97 15.64 2.40
N SER A 78 -6.26 16.49 1.64
CA SER A 78 -4.83 16.30 1.33
C SER A 78 -3.95 16.34 2.59
N GLN A 79 -4.19 17.26 3.50
CA GLN A 79 -3.44 17.36 4.75
C GLN A 79 -3.72 16.17 5.68
N ALA A 80 -4.97 15.68 5.73
CA ALA A 80 -5.32 14.49 6.49
C ALA A 80 -4.51 13.26 6.02
N MET A 81 -4.32 13.08 4.70
CA MET A 81 -3.43 12.07 4.15
C MET A 81 -1.96 12.35 4.47
N ALA A 82 -1.50 13.60 4.35
CA ALA A 82 -0.12 14.01 4.59
C ALA A 82 0.31 13.71 6.03
N HIS A 83 -0.56 13.99 6.99
CA HIS A 83 -0.35 13.67 8.41
C HIS A 83 -0.71 12.24 8.78
N SER A 84 -1.22 11.48 7.83
CA SER A 84 -1.58 10.06 8.03
C SER A 84 -2.63 9.83 9.11
N SER A 85 -3.62 10.75 9.29
CA SER A 85 -4.69 10.60 10.28
C SER A 85 -5.45 9.27 10.08
N ASN A 86 -5.52 8.48 11.14
CA ASN A 86 -6.30 7.25 11.18
C ASN A 86 -7.80 7.58 11.18
N VAL A 87 -8.18 8.56 12.00
CA VAL A 87 -9.58 8.99 12.14
C VAL A 87 -10.14 9.45 10.80
N CYS A 88 -9.39 10.28 10.07
CA CYS A 88 -9.83 10.75 8.75
C CYS A 88 -9.91 9.61 7.73
N ALA A 89 -8.95 8.67 7.74
CA ALA A 89 -8.98 7.51 6.86
C ALA A 89 -10.15 6.57 7.17
N ILE A 90 -10.48 6.36 8.44
CA ILE A 90 -11.64 5.57 8.87
C ILE A 90 -12.94 6.25 8.43
N LYS A 91 -13.10 7.55 8.68
CA LYS A 91 -14.26 8.31 8.20
C LYS A 91 -14.42 8.21 6.68
N THR A 92 -13.30 8.28 5.95
CA THR A 92 -13.27 8.09 4.50
C THR A 92 -13.78 6.69 4.09
N GLY A 93 -13.21 5.63 4.67
CA GLY A 93 -13.64 4.25 4.36
C GLY A 93 -15.10 3.99 4.73
N MET A 94 -15.56 4.53 5.87
CA MET A 94 -16.96 4.44 6.29
C MET A 94 -17.90 5.17 5.31
N SER A 95 -17.49 6.32 4.77
CA SER A 95 -18.24 7.05 3.75
C SER A 95 -18.30 6.32 2.40
N VAL A 96 -17.27 5.58 2.05
CA VAL A 96 -17.23 4.72 0.85
C VAL A 96 -18.19 3.54 0.98
N GLY A 97 -18.28 2.97 2.17
CA GLY A 97 -19.08 1.80 2.45
C GLY A 97 -18.40 0.47 2.12
N LYS A 98 -18.91 -0.60 2.72
CA LYS A 98 -18.30 -1.93 2.76
C LYS A 98 -18.05 -2.53 1.38
N ASP A 99 -19.07 -2.50 0.52
CA ASP A 99 -19.01 -3.22 -0.76
C ASP A 99 -18.11 -2.51 -1.77
N ASP A 100 -18.18 -1.20 -1.86
CA ASP A 100 -17.34 -0.39 -2.74
C ASP A 100 -15.88 -0.40 -2.29
N PHE A 101 -15.64 -0.37 -0.96
CA PHE A 101 -14.32 -0.48 -0.40
C PHE A 101 -13.69 -1.85 -0.73
N PHE A 102 -14.44 -2.94 -0.56
CA PHE A 102 -13.99 -4.27 -0.95
C PHE A 102 -13.77 -4.39 -2.46
N GLY A 103 -14.65 -3.81 -3.26
CA GLY A 103 -14.51 -3.73 -4.71
C GLY A 103 -13.18 -3.07 -5.12
N MET A 104 -12.80 -1.96 -4.46
CA MET A 104 -11.53 -1.28 -4.72
C MET A 104 -10.33 -2.13 -4.28
N ILE A 105 -10.39 -2.81 -3.13
CA ILE A 105 -9.35 -3.77 -2.71
C ILE A 105 -9.08 -4.78 -3.83
N LYS A 106 -10.15 -5.37 -4.39
CA LYS A 106 -10.03 -6.37 -5.47
C LYS A 106 -9.53 -5.77 -6.78
N LYS A 107 -10.02 -4.59 -7.18
CA LYS A 107 -9.56 -3.89 -8.40
C LYS A 107 -8.08 -3.55 -8.33
N MET A 108 -7.57 -3.13 -7.17
CA MET A 108 -6.14 -2.87 -6.97
C MET A 108 -5.28 -4.15 -6.95
N GLY A 109 -5.90 -5.35 -6.90
CA GLY A 109 -5.24 -6.64 -7.02
C GLY A 109 -4.95 -7.33 -5.70
N PHE A 110 -5.38 -6.78 -4.57
CA PHE A 110 -5.18 -7.42 -3.26
C PHE A 110 -6.03 -8.69 -3.11
N GLY A 111 -5.47 -9.68 -2.43
CA GLY A 111 -6.08 -11.00 -2.26
C GLY A 111 -6.05 -11.87 -3.53
N SER A 112 -5.15 -11.54 -4.47
CA SER A 112 -4.88 -12.32 -5.67
C SER A 112 -3.38 -12.27 -5.99
N LYS A 113 -2.85 -13.28 -6.65
CA LYS A 113 -1.48 -13.25 -7.19
C LYS A 113 -1.37 -12.14 -8.24
N THR A 114 -0.22 -11.49 -8.33
CA THR A 114 0.03 -10.43 -9.34
C THR A 114 0.24 -10.99 -10.73
N GLY A 115 0.62 -12.28 -10.82
CA GLY A 115 0.93 -12.95 -12.08
C GLY A 115 2.39 -12.83 -12.51
N ILE A 116 3.27 -12.29 -11.65
CA ILE A 116 4.71 -12.23 -11.92
C ILE A 116 5.29 -13.64 -12.08
N GLU A 117 6.26 -13.83 -12.99
CA GLU A 117 6.85 -15.13 -13.33
C GLU A 117 7.85 -15.64 -12.25
N LEU A 118 7.67 -15.21 -11.00
CA LEU A 118 8.48 -15.67 -9.88
C LEU A 118 7.79 -16.81 -9.13
N PRO A 119 8.55 -17.83 -8.66
CA PRO A 119 8.00 -18.96 -7.96
C PRO A 119 7.45 -18.57 -6.58
N ALA A 120 6.49 -19.38 -6.10
CA ALA A 120 5.92 -19.31 -4.76
C ALA A 120 5.26 -17.95 -4.38
N GLU A 121 4.77 -17.19 -5.37
CA GLU A 121 3.99 -15.99 -5.10
C GLU A 121 2.74 -16.33 -4.28
N THR A 122 2.48 -15.54 -3.23
CA THR A 122 1.25 -15.63 -2.42
C THR A 122 0.22 -14.60 -2.83
N ALA A 123 -1.05 -14.95 -2.67
CA ALA A 123 -2.17 -14.01 -2.90
C ALA A 123 -2.35 -12.98 -1.76
N GLY A 124 -1.61 -13.12 -0.66
CA GLY A 124 -1.89 -12.34 0.54
C GLY A 124 -3.15 -12.84 1.26
N LEU A 125 -3.70 -11.99 2.12
CA LEU A 125 -4.88 -12.33 2.93
C LEU A 125 -5.93 -11.21 2.83
N VAL A 126 -7.07 -11.52 2.24
CA VAL A 126 -8.24 -10.62 2.16
C VAL A 126 -9.49 -11.45 2.48
N ARG A 127 -10.15 -11.09 3.58
CA ARG A 127 -11.43 -11.73 3.95
C ARG A 127 -12.57 -11.15 3.14
N SER A 128 -13.52 -11.98 2.74
CA SER A 128 -14.75 -11.53 2.08
C SER A 128 -15.65 -10.76 3.06
N PRO A 129 -16.48 -9.82 2.56
CA PRO A 129 -17.29 -8.93 3.40
C PRO A 129 -18.25 -9.64 4.36
N ASP A 130 -18.74 -10.82 4.03
CA ASP A 130 -19.60 -11.65 4.89
C ASP A 130 -18.90 -12.10 6.20
N LYS A 131 -17.56 -12.07 6.20
CA LYS A 131 -16.71 -12.44 7.36
C LYS A 131 -16.16 -11.25 8.12
N TRP A 132 -16.63 -10.03 7.83
CA TRP A 132 -16.18 -8.82 8.50
C TRP A 132 -16.93 -8.61 9.81
N PHE A 133 -16.21 -8.18 10.83
CA PHE A 133 -16.76 -7.71 12.09
C PHE A 133 -17.25 -6.26 11.99
N GLY A 134 -17.88 -5.75 13.04
CA GLY A 134 -18.44 -4.40 13.05
C GLY A 134 -17.39 -3.28 12.84
N ASP A 135 -16.13 -3.53 13.23
CA ASP A 135 -15.02 -2.60 13.11
C ASP A 135 -14.05 -2.93 11.95
N SER A 136 -14.30 -4.02 11.19
CA SER A 136 -13.38 -4.47 10.13
C SER A 136 -13.17 -3.42 9.03
N LEU A 137 -14.21 -2.70 8.61
CA LEU A 137 -14.08 -1.64 7.61
C LEU A 137 -13.18 -0.51 8.12
N ALA A 138 -13.30 -0.14 9.39
CA ALA A 138 -12.44 0.85 10.03
C ALA A 138 -10.99 0.35 10.09
N SER A 139 -10.77 -0.88 10.57
CA SER A 139 -9.45 -1.53 10.64
C SER A 139 -8.78 -1.58 9.28
N MET A 140 -9.48 -2.05 8.24
CA MET A 140 -8.93 -2.12 6.87
C MET A 140 -8.67 -0.75 6.26
N SER A 141 -9.45 0.28 6.61
CA SER A 141 -9.21 1.65 6.14
C SER A 141 -7.84 2.20 6.55
N ILE A 142 -7.24 1.64 7.58
CA ILE A 142 -5.91 1.99 8.08
C ILE A 142 -4.88 0.87 7.90
N GLY A 143 -5.24 -0.20 7.16
CA GLY A 143 -4.34 -1.28 6.75
C GLY A 143 -4.12 -2.40 7.76
N TYR A 144 -5.08 -2.62 8.67
CA TYR A 144 -5.15 -3.81 9.50
C TYR A 144 -6.19 -4.80 8.97
N GLU A 145 -6.23 -6.00 9.51
CA GLU A 145 -7.09 -7.11 9.05
C GLU A 145 -6.92 -7.49 7.57
N ILE A 146 -5.86 -7.04 6.94
CA ILE A 146 -5.47 -7.37 5.58
C ILE A 146 -3.99 -7.76 5.56
N GLY A 147 -3.65 -8.77 4.78
CA GLY A 147 -2.27 -9.19 4.57
C GLY A 147 -1.86 -9.01 3.12
N VAL A 148 -0.76 -8.30 2.89
CA VAL A 148 -0.25 -7.98 1.55
C VAL A 148 1.21 -8.37 1.40
N THR A 149 1.68 -8.50 0.17
CA THR A 149 3.11 -8.60 -0.14
C THR A 149 3.67 -7.23 -0.54
N ALA A 150 4.99 -7.08 -0.48
CA ALA A 150 5.65 -5.85 -0.96
C ALA A 150 5.38 -5.61 -2.45
N LEU A 151 5.32 -6.68 -3.26
CA LEU A 151 4.99 -6.57 -4.68
C LEU A 151 3.56 -6.11 -4.93
N GLN A 152 2.58 -6.62 -4.17
CA GLN A 152 1.20 -6.14 -4.29
C GLN A 152 1.08 -4.65 -3.97
N MET A 153 1.76 -4.17 -2.92
CA MET A 153 1.80 -2.75 -2.59
C MET A 153 2.49 -1.93 -3.67
N ALA A 154 3.64 -2.39 -4.19
CA ALA A 154 4.32 -1.72 -5.30
C ALA A 154 3.43 -1.63 -6.54
N THR A 155 2.71 -2.71 -6.88
CA THR A 155 1.77 -2.74 -8.01
C THR A 155 0.60 -1.77 -7.83
N ALA A 156 0.06 -1.65 -6.60
CA ALA A 156 -1.01 -0.69 -6.32
C ALA A 156 -0.54 0.76 -6.46
N PHE A 157 0.68 1.08 -5.99
CA PHE A 157 1.28 2.40 -6.20
C PHE A 157 1.65 2.64 -7.67
N ALA A 158 2.14 1.63 -8.39
CA ALA A 158 2.39 1.70 -9.82
C ALA A 158 1.11 1.96 -10.62
N THR A 159 -0.03 1.43 -10.18
CA THR A 159 -1.34 1.75 -10.75
C THR A 159 -1.66 3.24 -10.63
N ILE A 160 -1.41 3.85 -9.46
CA ILE A 160 -1.60 5.29 -9.24
C ILE A 160 -0.59 6.10 -10.08
N ALA A 161 0.66 5.63 -10.16
CA ALA A 161 1.72 6.23 -10.97
C ALA A 161 1.38 6.24 -12.46
N ASN A 162 0.71 5.19 -12.95
CA ASN A 162 0.36 4.95 -14.34
C ASN A 162 -1.11 5.33 -14.64
N ASP A 163 -1.53 6.52 -14.22
CA ASP A 163 -2.86 7.10 -14.48
C ASP A 163 -4.04 6.17 -14.20
N GLY A 164 -3.91 5.36 -13.15
CA GLY A 164 -4.95 4.45 -12.68
C GLY A 164 -5.03 3.12 -13.44
N ILE A 165 -4.09 2.87 -14.36
CA ILE A 165 -4.00 1.63 -15.12
C ILE A 165 -3.06 0.66 -14.42
N LYS A 166 -3.63 -0.43 -13.90
CA LYS A 166 -2.85 -1.55 -13.36
C LYS A 166 -2.24 -2.35 -14.50
N VAL A 167 -0.94 -2.60 -14.41
CA VAL A 167 -0.16 -3.44 -15.32
C VAL A 167 0.30 -4.67 -14.54
N GLU A 168 0.14 -5.87 -15.11
CA GLU A 168 0.70 -7.08 -14.48
C GLU A 168 2.24 -6.99 -14.46
N PRO A 169 2.87 -7.11 -13.27
CA PRO A 169 4.33 -7.03 -13.16
C PRO A 169 4.97 -8.24 -13.86
N ARG A 170 6.13 -8.02 -14.45
CA ARG A 170 6.92 -9.07 -15.13
C ARG A 170 8.41 -8.87 -14.92
N VAL A 171 9.16 -9.95 -14.93
CA VAL A 171 10.64 -9.96 -14.95
C VAL A 171 11.16 -10.42 -16.31
N ILE A 172 10.35 -11.14 -17.10
CA ILE A 172 10.71 -11.61 -18.44
C ILE A 172 10.19 -10.61 -19.46
N LYS A 173 11.10 -9.92 -20.15
CA LYS A 173 10.75 -9.00 -21.25
C LYS A 173 10.45 -9.74 -22.54
N GLU A 174 11.31 -10.67 -22.92
CA GLU A 174 11.23 -11.45 -24.15
C GLU A 174 12.02 -12.77 -24.02
N ILE A 175 11.63 -13.76 -24.77
CA ILE A 175 12.37 -15.01 -24.97
C ILE A 175 12.81 -15.04 -26.43
N ARG A 176 14.13 -15.20 -26.67
CA ARG A 176 14.68 -15.34 -28.02
C ARG A 176 15.11 -16.77 -28.27
N HIS A 177 14.93 -17.24 -29.50
CA HIS A 177 15.48 -18.49 -29.97
C HIS A 177 16.92 -18.32 -30.48
N SER A 178 17.64 -19.43 -30.70
CA SER A 178 19.01 -19.46 -31.22
C SER A 178 19.19 -18.84 -32.60
N ASN A 179 18.11 -18.56 -33.33
CA ASN A 179 18.10 -17.90 -34.64
C ASN A 179 17.75 -16.39 -34.55
N ASP A 180 17.88 -15.79 -33.36
CA ASP A 180 17.57 -14.36 -33.06
C ASP A 180 16.16 -13.90 -33.39
N GLN A 181 15.25 -14.80 -33.75
CA GLN A 181 13.84 -14.43 -33.89
C GLN A 181 13.17 -14.31 -32.52
N PRO A 182 12.51 -13.20 -32.20
CA PRO A 182 11.78 -13.07 -30.95
C PRO A 182 10.63 -14.07 -30.93
N LYS A 183 10.63 -14.95 -29.92
CA LYS A 183 9.46 -15.75 -29.61
C LYS A 183 8.70 -15.04 -28.51
N THR A 184 7.52 -14.62 -28.85
CA THR A 184 6.46 -14.19 -27.94
C THR A 184 6.90 -13.19 -26.87
N VAL A 185 6.69 -11.93 -27.15
CA VAL A 185 6.51 -10.92 -26.11
C VAL A 185 5.23 -11.31 -25.36
N THR A 186 5.31 -11.61 -24.09
CA THR A 186 4.13 -11.85 -23.26
C THR A 186 3.25 -10.62 -23.32
N GLU A 187 1.99 -10.77 -23.77
CA GLU A 187 1.04 -9.68 -23.78
C GLU A 187 0.87 -9.15 -22.36
N VAL A 188 1.12 -7.87 -22.17
CA VAL A 188 1.02 -7.24 -20.84
C VAL A 188 -0.42 -6.87 -20.61
N LYS A 189 -1.08 -7.58 -19.69
CA LYS A 189 -2.46 -7.26 -19.32
C LYS A 189 -2.52 -5.95 -18.56
N GLN A 190 -3.45 -5.10 -18.99
CA GLN A 190 -3.72 -3.80 -18.42
C GLN A 190 -5.19 -3.72 -18.00
N THR A 191 -5.45 -3.08 -16.86
CA THR A 191 -6.81 -2.91 -16.34
C THR A 191 -6.95 -1.53 -15.71
N GLN A 192 -7.94 -0.76 -16.16
CA GLN A 192 -8.29 0.51 -15.49
C GLN A 192 -8.88 0.22 -14.12
N VAL A 193 -8.26 0.73 -13.09
CA VAL A 193 -8.67 0.57 -11.67
C VAL A 193 -9.41 1.80 -11.17
N VAL A 194 -8.82 2.97 -11.43
CA VAL A 194 -9.40 4.29 -11.16
C VAL A 194 -9.17 5.19 -12.38
N THR A 195 -9.94 6.26 -12.49
CA THR A 195 -9.74 7.26 -13.56
C THR A 195 -8.36 7.93 -13.46
N ALA A 196 -7.85 8.44 -14.58
CA ALA A 196 -6.60 9.22 -14.60
C ALA A 196 -6.70 10.47 -13.71
N GLU A 197 -7.88 11.05 -13.59
CA GLU A 197 -8.14 12.17 -12.70
C GLU A 197 -7.94 11.78 -11.22
N THR A 198 -8.55 10.68 -10.80
CA THR A 198 -8.39 10.13 -9.43
C THR A 198 -6.92 9.80 -9.15
N ALA A 199 -6.23 9.16 -10.08
CA ALA A 199 -4.80 8.85 -9.93
C ALA A 199 -3.96 10.12 -9.76
N ARG A 200 -4.23 11.17 -10.53
CA ARG A 200 -3.54 12.47 -10.43
C ARG A 200 -3.82 13.16 -9.09
N LYS A 201 -5.08 13.16 -8.63
CA LYS A 201 -5.45 13.67 -7.29
C LYS A 201 -4.67 12.93 -6.20
N LEU A 202 -4.63 11.58 -6.25
CA LEU A 202 -3.86 10.77 -5.30
C LEU A 202 -2.36 11.10 -5.35
N ARG A 203 -1.73 11.20 -6.53
CA ARG A 203 -0.32 11.58 -6.66
C ARG A 203 -0.04 12.94 -6.00
N THR A 204 -0.92 13.92 -6.23
CA THR A 204 -0.81 15.25 -5.61
C THR A 204 -0.88 15.16 -4.09
N MET A 205 -1.80 14.39 -3.53
CA MET A 205 -1.92 14.17 -2.08
C MET A 205 -0.70 13.40 -1.53
N LEU A 206 -0.21 12.38 -2.23
CA LEU A 206 0.99 11.63 -1.86
C LEU A 206 2.27 12.48 -1.94
N LYS A 207 2.32 13.47 -2.85
CA LYS A 207 3.39 14.47 -2.89
C LYS A 207 3.40 15.32 -1.62
N GLN A 208 2.23 15.72 -1.09
CA GLN A 208 2.12 16.44 0.18
C GLN A 208 2.68 15.63 1.36
N VAL A 209 2.52 14.30 1.36
CA VAL A 209 3.13 13.42 2.39
C VAL A 209 4.65 13.62 2.45
N VAL A 210 5.32 13.73 1.28
CA VAL A 210 6.77 13.93 1.20
C VAL A 210 7.17 15.38 1.44
N MET A 211 6.37 16.35 1.02
CA MET A 211 6.69 17.77 1.17
C MET A 211 6.52 18.27 2.61
N THR A 212 5.41 17.95 3.24
CA THR A 212 4.99 18.54 4.53
C THR A 212 4.56 17.53 5.58
N GLY A 213 4.36 16.25 5.17
CA GLY A 213 3.80 15.21 6.01
C GLY A 213 4.83 14.28 6.64
N THR A 214 4.39 13.04 6.86
CA THR A 214 5.17 11.99 7.53
C THR A 214 6.35 11.46 6.70
N GLY A 215 6.34 11.70 5.38
CA GLY A 215 7.34 11.21 4.43
C GLY A 215 8.48 12.18 4.12
N ARG A 216 8.68 13.26 4.87
CA ARG A 216 9.69 14.30 4.56
C ARG A 216 11.11 13.78 4.39
N ARG A 217 11.48 12.70 5.08
CA ARG A 217 12.80 12.07 4.94
C ARG A 217 13.03 11.39 3.58
N ALA A 218 11.96 11.17 2.81
CA ALA A 218 12.03 10.59 1.46
C ALA A 218 12.13 11.66 0.36
N ALA A 219 12.30 12.94 0.72
CA ALA A 219 12.54 14.00 -0.25
C ALA A 219 13.84 13.77 -1.01
N LEU A 220 13.82 13.98 -2.32
CA LEU A 220 14.95 13.78 -3.23
C LEU A 220 15.53 15.14 -3.66
N ASN A 221 16.86 15.22 -3.73
CA ASN A 221 17.52 16.40 -4.28
C ASN A 221 17.37 16.41 -5.80
N GLY A 222 16.83 17.51 -6.35
CA GLY A 222 16.66 17.71 -7.79
C GLY A 222 15.45 17.00 -8.41
N TYR A 223 14.70 16.19 -7.64
CA TYR A 223 13.51 15.51 -8.12
C TYR A 223 12.32 15.68 -7.17
N THR A 224 11.12 15.65 -7.73
CA THR A 224 9.91 15.56 -6.90
C THR A 224 9.59 14.10 -6.58
N ALA A 225 9.17 13.84 -5.36
CA ALA A 225 8.73 12.51 -4.95
C ALA A 225 7.32 12.56 -4.36
N ALA A 226 6.58 11.47 -4.53
CA ALA A 226 5.31 11.22 -3.88
C ALA A 226 5.35 9.85 -3.23
N GLY A 227 4.70 9.67 -2.09
CA GLY A 227 4.73 8.37 -1.42
C GLY A 227 3.98 8.38 -0.10
N LYS A 228 4.00 7.22 0.57
CA LYS A 228 3.34 7.05 1.86
C LYS A 228 4.19 6.22 2.79
N THR A 229 4.28 6.65 4.03
CA THR A 229 4.85 5.90 5.15
C THR A 229 3.81 4.94 5.73
N GLY A 230 4.27 3.81 6.26
CA GLY A 230 3.47 2.87 7.02
C GLY A 230 4.23 2.37 8.24
N THR A 231 3.51 2.25 9.33
CA THR A 231 3.96 1.55 10.53
C THR A 231 2.81 0.63 10.94
N ALA A 232 3.06 -0.65 11.03
CA ALA A 232 2.07 -1.63 11.45
C ALA A 232 2.65 -2.47 12.59
N TRP A 233 2.00 -2.45 13.73
CA TRP A 233 2.37 -3.30 14.87
C TRP A 233 2.02 -4.74 14.60
N LYS A 234 2.84 -5.64 15.10
CA LYS A 234 2.61 -7.07 14.97
C LYS A 234 1.65 -7.57 16.05
N PHE A 235 0.78 -8.48 15.64
CA PHE A 235 -0.05 -9.24 16.57
C PHE A 235 0.75 -10.44 17.09
N ASP A 236 0.87 -10.56 18.39
CA ASP A 236 1.45 -11.74 19.04
C ASP A 236 0.34 -12.78 19.29
N ALA A 237 0.42 -13.89 18.57
CA ALA A 237 -0.56 -14.97 18.68
C ALA A 237 -0.51 -15.68 20.08
N LYS A 238 0.60 -15.58 20.81
CA LYS A 238 0.75 -16.19 22.14
C LYS A 238 0.04 -15.38 23.20
N THR A 239 0.24 -14.07 23.20
CA THR A 239 -0.40 -13.14 24.13
C THR A 239 -1.77 -12.67 23.68
N LYS A 240 -2.15 -12.98 22.43
CA LYS A 240 -3.38 -12.49 21.74
C LYS A 240 -3.52 -10.96 21.82
N SER A 241 -2.41 -10.26 21.76
CA SER A 241 -2.37 -8.80 21.84
C SER A 241 -1.42 -8.20 20.81
N ILE A 242 -1.54 -6.91 20.57
CA ILE A 242 -0.59 -6.16 19.76
C ILE A 242 0.70 -5.96 20.57
N ASP A 243 1.83 -6.37 20.00
CA ASP A 243 3.15 -6.10 20.56
C ASP A 243 3.69 -4.77 19.97
N SER A 244 3.57 -3.70 20.73
CA SER A 244 4.03 -2.38 20.32
C SER A 244 5.55 -2.25 20.19
N SER A 245 6.31 -3.22 20.67
CA SER A 245 7.77 -3.28 20.49
C SER A 245 8.17 -3.90 19.15
N LYS A 246 7.24 -4.61 18.48
CA LYS A 246 7.46 -5.27 17.21
C LYS A 246 6.57 -4.68 16.13
N TYR A 247 7.18 -4.11 15.13
CA TYR A 247 6.46 -3.46 14.05
C TYR A 247 7.14 -3.65 12.70
N ILE A 248 6.36 -3.46 11.66
CA ILE A 248 6.84 -3.36 10.28
C ILE A 248 6.82 -1.88 9.91
N SER A 249 7.95 -1.36 9.48
CA SER A 249 8.08 -0.04 8.89
C SER A 249 8.12 -0.14 7.39
N SER A 250 7.37 0.69 6.70
CA SER A 250 7.33 0.68 5.24
C SER A 250 7.25 2.08 4.65
N PHE A 251 7.80 2.22 3.45
CA PHE A 251 7.59 3.38 2.59
C PHE A 251 7.41 2.89 1.16
N ILE A 252 6.36 3.37 0.51
CA ILE A 252 6.18 3.16 -0.92
C ILE A 252 6.12 4.53 -1.57
N GLY A 253 7.04 4.74 -2.51
CA GLY A 253 7.20 6.02 -3.19
C GLY A 253 7.30 5.89 -4.69
N MET A 254 7.10 7.01 -5.37
CA MET A 254 7.24 7.17 -6.81
C MET A 254 7.96 8.49 -7.13
N ALA A 255 8.70 8.50 -8.21
CA ALA A 255 9.40 9.68 -8.70
C ALA A 255 9.52 9.64 -10.23
N PRO A 256 9.50 10.82 -10.91
CA PRO A 256 9.04 12.12 -10.41
C PRO A 256 7.56 12.10 -9.99
N ALA A 257 7.15 12.96 -9.04
CA ALA A 257 5.77 12.90 -8.50
C ALA A 257 4.68 13.19 -9.52
N ASN A 258 4.95 14.06 -10.50
CA ASN A 258 3.95 14.51 -11.48
C ASN A 258 3.83 13.55 -12.67
N ASP A 259 4.94 12.93 -13.07
CA ASP A 259 5.04 11.97 -14.17
C ASP A 259 5.98 10.83 -13.72
N PRO A 260 5.47 9.87 -12.95
CA PRO A 260 6.32 8.86 -12.32
C PRO A 260 6.89 7.85 -13.33
N GLU A 261 8.20 7.65 -13.26
CA GLU A 261 8.92 6.63 -14.03
C GLU A 261 9.31 5.42 -13.16
N ILE A 262 9.42 5.62 -11.85
CA ILE A 262 9.87 4.61 -10.90
C ILE A 262 8.94 4.54 -9.71
N VAL A 263 8.64 3.31 -9.27
CA VAL A 263 8.00 3.02 -7.97
C VAL A 263 8.95 2.15 -7.15
N VAL A 264 9.13 2.52 -5.89
CA VAL A 264 9.98 1.78 -4.95
C VAL A 264 9.18 1.45 -3.70
N ALA A 265 9.16 0.18 -3.32
CA ALA A 265 8.59 -0.28 -2.06
C ALA A 265 9.72 -0.76 -1.14
N VAL A 266 9.82 -0.16 0.05
CA VAL A 266 10.76 -0.57 1.09
C VAL A 266 9.93 -1.06 2.28
N VAL A 267 10.21 -2.29 2.73
CA VAL A 267 9.54 -2.90 3.89
C VAL A 267 10.61 -3.44 4.82
N MET A 268 10.63 -2.95 6.04
CA MET A 268 11.57 -3.36 7.08
C MET A 268 10.83 -4.05 8.21
N ASP A 269 11.24 -5.26 8.50
CA ASP A 269 10.70 -6.07 9.57
C ASP A 269 11.50 -5.86 10.85
N GLU A 270 10.82 -5.39 11.91
CA GLU A 270 11.41 -5.11 13.24
C GLU A 270 12.71 -4.27 13.17
N PRO A 271 12.67 -3.07 12.55
CA PRO A 271 13.85 -2.23 12.46
C PRO A 271 14.31 -1.79 13.86
N LYS A 272 15.63 -1.85 14.10
CA LYS A 272 16.22 -1.51 15.43
C LYS A 272 16.42 -0.01 15.65
N ALA A 273 16.39 0.79 14.59
CA ALA A 273 16.72 2.22 14.61
C ALA A 273 15.55 3.10 14.15
N GLY A 274 14.40 2.96 14.80
CA GLY A 274 13.23 3.80 14.53
C GLY A 274 12.56 3.54 13.15
N ALA A 275 11.40 4.15 12.94
CA ALA A 275 10.67 4.11 11.67
C ALA A 275 10.97 5.35 10.82
#